data_6cb2b318a97efff3443a22cfab1dedfb
#
_entry.id   6cb2b318a97efff3443a22cfab1dedfb
#
_cell.length_a   1.000
_cell.length_b   1.000
_cell.length_c   1.000
_cell.angle_alpha   90.00
_cell.angle_beta   90.00
_cell.angle_gamma   90.00
#
_symmetry.space_group_name_H-M   'P 1'
#
loop_
_entity.id
_entity.type
_entity.pdbx_description
1 polymer ?
#
loop_
_entity_poly.entity_id
_entity_poly.type
_entity_poly.pdbx_seq_one_letter_code
_entity_poly.pdbx_strand_id
1 'polypeptide(L)' 'MDKKFNYQRVEICWMDICNADGAWLTEAEVLNHTLAECTSVGFLFSKSRNTVKIFSSWSYNKDHSIDYADVVAIPT' A
#
# COMPACT_ATOMS: atom_id res chain seq x y z
N MET A 1 -22.05 -8.20 22.50
CA MET A 1 -21.17 -9.16 21.83
C MET A 1 -20.01 -8.45 21.17
N ASP A 2 -18.84 -8.92 21.42
CA ASP A 2 -17.65 -8.31 20.86
C ASP A 2 -17.46 -8.68 19.41
N LYS A 3 -17.18 -7.67 18.61
CA LYS A 3 -16.84 -7.89 17.21
C LYS A 3 -15.40 -8.32 17.11
N LYS A 4 -15.16 -9.43 16.46
CA LYS A 4 -13.83 -9.95 16.29
C LYS A 4 -13.15 -9.34 15.06
N PHE A 5 -11.96 -8.79 15.26
CA PHE A 5 -11.17 -8.23 14.17
C PHE A 5 -10.27 -9.34 13.60
N ASN A 6 -10.57 -9.76 12.37
CA ASN A 6 -9.92 -10.93 11.77
C ASN A 6 -8.88 -10.60 10.71
N TYR A 7 -8.44 -9.36 10.63
CA TYR A 7 -7.49 -8.96 9.60
C TYR A 7 -6.06 -9.10 10.10
N GLN A 8 -5.21 -9.67 9.26
CA GLN A 8 -3.81 -9.87 9.58
C GLN A 8 -3.02 -8.58 9.34
N ARG A 9 -2.18 -8.21 10.30
CA ARG A 9 -1.25 -7.11 10.12
C ARG A 9 -0.11 -7.56 9.22
N VAL A 10 0.19 -6.76 8.20
CA VAL A 10 1.21 -7.09 7.21
C VAL A 10 2.13 -5.92 6.94
N GLU A 11 3.31 -6.22 6.48
CA GLU A 11 4.28 -5.25 5.98
C GLU A 11 4.62 -5.65 4.56
N ILE A 12 4.46 -4.73 3.62
CA ILE A 12 4.65 -5.01 2.20
C ILE A 12 5.74 -4.11 1.64
N CYS A 13 6.77 -4.72 1.07
CA CYS A 13 7.81 -4.01 0.33
C CYS A 13 7.46 -4.03 -1.14
N TRP A 14 7.50 -2.88 -1.79
CA TRP A 14 7.10 -2.77 -3.19
C TRP A 14 7.91 -1.67 -3.88
N MET A 15 7.87 -1.68 -5.21
CA MET A 15 8.63 -0.75 -6.03
C MET A 15 7.68 0.21 -6.71
N ASP A 16 7.96 1.49 -6.60
CA ASP A 16 7.14 2.54 -7.18
C ASP A 16 7.89 3.31 -8.24
N ILE A 17 7.15 4.03 -9.06
CA ILE A 17 7.71 4.93 -10.06
C ILE A 17 8.47 6.03 -9.32
N CYS A 18 9.67 6.33 -9.83
CA CYS A 18 10.48 7.42 -9.30
C CYS A 18 10.74 8.41 -10.41
N ASN A 19 10.26 9.65 -10.24
CA ASN A 19 10.39 10.71 -11.23
C ASN A 19 11.51 11.68 -10.86
N ALA A 20 12.25 12.13 -11.88
CA ALA A 20 13.22 13.20 -11.71
C ALA A 20 12.64 14.48 -12.32
N ASP A 21 11.58 14.99 -11.71
CA ASP A 21 10.81 16.11 -12.23
C ASP A 21 11.63 17.38 -12.37
N GLY A 22 11.58 17.97 -13.57
CA GLY A 22 12.20 19.26 -13.85
C GLY A 22 13.71 19.25 -13.92
N ALA A 23 14.33 18.11 -13.80
CA ALA A 23 15.80 18.00 -13.81
C ALA A 23 16.30 17.60 -15.20
N TRP A 24 17.40 18.25 -15.60
CA TRP A 24 18.16 17.84 -16.78
C TRP A 24 19.22 16.85 -16.31
N LEU A 25 19.15 15.61 -16.79
CA LEU A 25 20.03 14.53 -16.35
C LEU A 25 21.10 14.21 -17.40
N THR A 26 22.30 13.89 -16.93
CA THR A 26 23.33 13.32 -17.78
C THR A 26 22.98 11.88 -18.12
N GLU A 27 23.64 11.31 -19.12
CA GLU A 27 23.43 9.91 -19.48
C GLU A 27 23.69 8.98 -18.30
N ALA A 28 24.77 9.23 -17.53
CA ALA A 28 25.10 8.41 -16.37
C ALA A 28 24.01 8.48 -15.31
N GLU A 29 23.45 9.64 -15.08
CA GLU A 29 22.35 9.81 -14.11
C GLU A 29 21.08 9.07 -14.55
N VAL A 30 20.76 9.09 -15.83
CA VAL A 30 19.63 8.33 -16.38
C VAL A 30 19.82 6.83 -16.18
N LEU A 31 21.02 6.33 -16.44
CA LEU A 31 21.34 4.91 -16.28
C LEU A 31 21.24 4.44 -14.83
N ASN A 32 21.49 5.35 -13.88
CA ASN A 32 21.42 5.03 -12.46
C ASN A 32 20.05 5.32 -11.86
N HIS A 33 19.10 5.85 -12.63
CA HIS A 33 17.78 6.15 -12.16
C HIS A 33 16.97 4.86 -12.03
N THR A 34 16.50 4.58 -10.84
CA THR A 34 15.80 3.32 -10.51
C THR A 34 14.42 3.59 -9.92
N LEU A 35 13.67 2.50 -9.75
CA LEU A 35 12.38 2.57 -9.05
C LEU A 35 12.62 2.86 -7.57
N ALA A 36 11.64 3.50 -6.94
CA ALA A 36 11.69 3.78 -5.52
C ALA A 36 11.26 2.56 -4.72
N GLU A 37 12.05 2.20 -3.71
CA GLU A 37 11.65 1.15 -2.77
C GLU A 37 10.72 1.75 -1.73
N CYS A 38 9.57 1.10 -1.56
CA CYS A 38 8.55 1.54 -0.61
C CYS A 38 8.18 0.40 0.32
N THR A 39 7.83 0.76 1.55
CA THR A 39 7.31 -0.20 2.52
C THR A 39 5.99 0.34 3.05
N SER A 40 4.96 -0.48 2.99
CA SER A 40 3.64 -0.13 3.52
C SER A 40 3.25 -1.11 4.61
N VAL A 41 2.66 -0.59 5.66
CA VAL A 41 2.22 -1.37 6.82
C VAL A 41 0.72 -1.17 6.98
N GLY A 42 0.01 -2.25 7.22
CA GLY A 42 -1.42 -2.17 7.42
C GLY A 42 -2.01 -3.55 7.66
N PHE A 43 -3.33 -3.62 7.59
CA PHE A 43 -4.04 -4.88 7.72
C PHE A 43 -4.46 -5.36 6.34
N LEU A 44 -4.24 -6.64 6.09
CA LEU A 44 -4.54 -7.24 4.79
C LEU A 44 -6.05 -7.34 4.59
N PHE A 45 -6.57 -6.62 3.60
CA PHE A 45 -7.98 -6.71 3.23
C PHE A 45 -8.20 -7.81 2.18
N SER A 46 -7.41 -7.76 1.11
CA SER A 46 -7.54 -8.75 0.04
C SER A 46 -6.23 -8.88 -0.72
N LYS A 47 -6.05 -10.04 -1.31
CA LYS A 47 -4.92 -10.32 -2.17
C LYS A 47 -5.44 -10.99 -3.42
N SER A 48 -5.21 -10.37 -4.56
CA SER A 48 -5.55 -10.93 -5.84
C SER A 48 -4.28 -11.16 -6.65
N ARG A 49 -4.46 -11.63 -7.87
CA ARG A 49 -3.34 -11.91 -8.76
C ARG A 49 -2.46 -10.69 -9.02
N ASN A 50 -3.08 -9.53 -9.13
CA ASN A 50 -2.38 -8.30 -9.55
C ASN A 50 -2.35 -7.22 -8.48
N THR A 51 -3.04 -7.39 -7.37
CA THR A 51 -3.21 -6.32 -6.40
C THR A 51 -3.34 -6.85 -4.99
N VAL A 52 -2.64 -6.20 -4.08
CA VAL A 52 -2.83 -6.40 -2.65
C VAL A 52 -3.44 -5.12 -2.10
N LYS A 53 -4.52 -5.24 -1.34
CA LYS A 53 -5.15 -4.10 -0.67
C LYS A 53 -4.96 -4.21 0.82
N ILE A 54 -4.50 -3.12 1.42
CA ILE A 54 -4.33 -3.00 2.86
C ILE A 54 -5.03 -1.75 3.36
N PHE A 55 -5.35 -1.71 4.63
CA PHE A 55 -5.91 -0.53 5.27
C PHE A 55 -5.26 -0.35 6.63
N SER A 56 -5.25 0.87 7.15
CA SER A 56 -4.65 1.14 8.45
C SER A 56 -5.61 1.74 9.47
N SER A 57 -6.78 2.15 9.03
CA SER A 57 -7.81 2.69 9.93
C SER A 57 -9.15 2.03 9.64
N TRP A 58 -9.96 1.88 10.68
CA TRP A 58 -11.30 1.30 10.52
C TRP A 58 -12.20 1.79 11.64
N SER A 59 -13.50 1.66 11.41
CA SER A 59 -14.49 1.92 12.44
C SER A 59 -15.64 0.92 12.34
N TYR A 60 -16.24 0.62 13.49
CA TYR A 60 -17.40 -0.25 13.54
C TYR A 60 -18.67 0.59 13.49
N ASN A 61 -19.62 0.16 12.68
CA ASN A 61 -20.94 0.77 12.59
C ASN A 61 -21.88 0.13 13.59
N LYS A 62 -23.04 0.76 13.80
CA LYS A 62 -24.03 0.24 14.74
C LYS A 62 -24.57 -1.13 14.34
N ASP A 63 -24.57 -1.45 13.05
CA ASP A 63 -25.01 -2.73 12.52
C ASP A 63 -23.90 -3.78 12.49
N HIS A 64 -22.77 -3.49 13.13
CA HIS A 64 -21.59 -4.35 13.20
C HIS A 64 -20.81 -4.48 11.89
N SER A 65 -21.15 -3.69 10.87
CA SER A 65 -20.33 -3.59 9.68
C SER A 65 -19.09 -2.74 9.96
N ILE A 66 -18.11 -2.82 9.09
CA ILE A 66 -16.85 -2.09 9.23
C ILE A 66 -16.68 -1.14 8.06
N ASP A 67 -16.33 0.11 8.35
CA ASP A 67 -15.84 1.05 7.35
C ASP A 67 -14.33 1.12 7.43
N TYR A 68 -13.68 1.21 6.28
CA TYR A 68 -12.23 1.19 6.16
C TYR A 68 -11.71 2.53 5.68
N ALA A 69 -10.56 2.94 6.20
CA ALA A 69 -9.90 4.17 5.79
C ALA A 69 -8.41 3.94 5.62
N ASP A 70 -7.77 4.89 4.95
CA ASP A 70 -6.34 4.80 4.64
C ASP A 70 -6.04 3.52 3.88
N VAL A 71 -6.82 3.31 2.83
CA VAL A 71 -6.72 2.12 1.98
C VAL A 71 -5.67 2.34 0.91
N VAL A 72 -4.78 1.36 0.77
CA VAL A 72 -3.73 1.37 -0.25
C VAL A 72 -3.86 0.12 -1.10
N ALA A 73 -3.87 0.30 -2.41
CA ALA A 73 -3.84 -0.79 -3.37
C ALA A 73 -2.44 -0.85 -3.96
N ILE A 74 -1.77 -1.99 -3.80
CA ILE A 74 -0.39 -2.18 -4.22
C ILE A 74 -0.34 -3.20 -5.34
N PRO A 75 0.23 -2.85 -6.50
CA PRO A 75 0.37 -3.80 -7.60
C PRO A 75 1.40 -4.89 -7.26
N THR A 76 1.13 -6.10 -7.68
CA THR A 76 2.01 -7.23 -7.46
C THR A 76 2.58 -7.80 -8.75
#